data_5c60003904ba0db2424afb8222ef9d73
#
_entry.id   5c60003904ba0db2424afb8222ef9d73
#
_cell.length_a   1.000
_cell.length_b   1.000
_cell.length_c   1.000
_cell.angle_alpha   90.00
_cell.angle_beta   90.00
_cell.angle_gamma   90.00
#
_symmetry.space_group_name_H-M   'P 1'
#
loop_
_entity.id
_entity.type
_entity.pdbx_description
1 polymer ?
#
loop_
_entity_poly.entity_id
_entity_poly.type
_entity_poly.pdbx_seq_one_letter_code
_entity_poly.pdbx_strand_id
1 'polypeptide(L)'
;MTTLTGPNSTATAGPRLVERRGALSDTVLRSLRTGTGPVHAPGAVLKADPWGEDLQLALYLLYELHYRGFEEVRDVREWDPDLLRLRQAMEARFLHALRAELSDAPRSVEEAFAPLLVEPVDLSDSLSHRLETEGELWQLREYVVLRSLYHLKEADPHAWVIPRLTGRAKAAMVAIEYDEFGAGRADRIHATLFADLMTDLDLDPAYGRYLEQAPAPLLATVNLMSLFGLHRALRGALVGHFACVEVTSSPGSRRMAKA
;
A
#
# COMPACT_ATOMS: atom_id res chain seq x y z
N MET A 1 40.32 -19.15 7.94
CA MET A 1 39.08 -18.85 7.18
C MET A 1 37.92 -19.29 8.05
N THR A 2 37.43 -18.39 8.88
CA THR A 2 36.39 -18.67 9.90
C THR A 2 35.06 -18.33 9.26
N THR A 3 34.25 -19.33 9.00
CA THR A 3 32.86 -19.20 8.52
C THR A 3 32.02 -18.61 9.66
N LEU A 4 31.60 -17.36 9.51
CA LEU A 4 30.62 -16.75 10.36
C LEU A 4 29.22 -17.33 10.02
N THR A 5 28.86 -18.38 10.74
CA THR A 5 27.45 -18.77 10.86
C THR A 5 26.81 -17.80 11.86
N GLY A 6 26.19 -16.73 11.35
CA GLY A 6 25.37 -15.85 12.17
C GLY A 6 24.09 -16.57 12.62
N PRO A 7 23.52 -16.16 13.78
CA PRO A 7 22.29 -16.74 14.29
C PRO A 7 21.15 -16.49 13.29
N ASN A 8 20.26 -17.48 13.15
CA ASN A 8 19.01 -17.40 12.39
C ASN A 8 18.32 -16.05 12.66
N SER A 9 18.37 -15.18 11.66
CA SER A 9 17.48 -14.04 11.60
C SER A 9 16.06 -14.59 11.53
N THR A 10 15.26 -14.33 12.56
CA THR A 10 13.79 -14.38 12.48
C THR A 10 13.36 -13.17 11.66
N ALA A 11 13.76 -13.12 10.40
CA ALA A 11 13.12 -12.26 9.43
C ALA A 11 11.66 -12.69 9.42
N THR A 12 10.74 -11.79 9.74
CA THR A 12 9.31 -12.04 9.60
C THR A 12 9.08 -12.40 8.16
N ALA A 13 8.76 -13.67 7.89
CA ALA A 13 8.51 -14.14 6.55
C ALA A 13 7.43 -13.28 5.90
N GLY A 14 7.62 -12.92 4.64
CA GLY A 14 6.60 -12.22 3.85
C GLY A 14 5.32 -13.07 3.75
N PRO A 15 4.26 -12.55 3.14
CA PRO A 15 3.04 -13.33 2.88
C PRO A 15 3.31 -14.47 1.90
N ARG A 16 2.39 -15.43 1.83
CA ARG A 16 2.40 -16.46 0.77
C ARG A 16 1.84 -15.89 -0.53
N LEU A 17 2.29 -16.47 -1.64
CA LEU A 17 1.71 -16.17 -2.95
C LEU A 17 0.23 -16.60 -2.99
N VAL A 18 -0.60 -15.77 -3.60
CA VAL A 18 -2.05 -15.96 -3.75
C VAL A 18 -2.43 -16.59 -5.10
N GLU A 19 -3.71 -16.82 -5.32
CA GLU A 19 -4.22 -17.29 -6.60
C GLU A 19 -4.31 -16.16 -7.65
N ARG A 20 -4.23 -16.55 -8.91
CA ARG A 20 -4.34 -15.61 -10.04
C ARG A 20 -5.76 -15.05 -10.17
N ARG A 21 -5.86 -13.82 -10.68
CA ARG A 21 -7.13 -13.17 -11.01
C ARG A 21 -7.29 -12.88 -12.51
N GLY A 22 -6.30 -13.27 -13.31
CA GLY A 22 -6.30 -13.13 -14.76
C GLY A 22 -4.94 -13.43 -15.39
N ALA A 23 -4.74 -12.99 -16.62
CA ALA A 23 -3.55 -13.35 -17.41
C ALA A 23 -2.28 -12.63 -16.93
N LEU A 24 -2.39 -11.40 -16.41
CA LEU A 24 -1.24 -10.65 -15.90
C LEU A 24 -0.76 -11.23 -14.57
N SER A 25 -1.65 -11.39 -13.61
CA SER A 25 -1.33 -11.99 -12.31
C SER A 25 -0.84 -13.43 -12.46
N ASP A 26 -1.40 -14.22 -13.39
CA ASP A 26 -0.90 -15.57 -13.73
C ASP A 26 0.54 -15.51 -14.25
N THR A 27 0.85 -14.56 -15.15
CA THR A 27 2.20 -14.40 -15.70
C THR A 27 3.20 -14.06 -14.60
N VAL A 28 2.86 -13.12 -13.73
CA VAL A 28 3.69 -12.73 -12.58
C VAL A 28 3.89 -13.90 -11.63
N LEU A 29 2.81 -14.53 -11.17
CA LEU A 29 2.85 -15.65 -10.21
C LEU A 29 3.67 -16.84 -10.73
N ARG A 30 3.50 -17.21 -12.00
CA ARG A 30 4.33 -18.26 -12.60
C ARG A 30 5.81 -17.89 -12.58
N SER A 31 6.16 -16.67 -12.96
CA SER A 31 7.55 -16.21 -12.92
C SER A 31 8.11 -16.19 -11.49
N LEU A 32 7.34 -15.77 -10.51
CA LEU A 32 7.77 -15.75 -9.10
C LEU A 32 7.99 -17.16 -8.56
N ARG A 33 7.09 -18.12 -8.86
CA ARG A 33 7.16 -19.52 -8.42
C ARG A 33 8.30 -20.28 -9.09
N THR A 34 8.54 -20.09 -10.38
CA THR A 34 9.58 -20.83 -11.12
C THR A 34 10.97 -20.22 -11.00
N GLY A 35 11.05 -18.95 -10.69
CA GLY A 35 12.31 -18.22 -10.59
C GLY A 35 13.04 -17.99 -11.92
N THR A 36 12.44 -18.37 -13.04
CA THR A 36 13.06 -18.34 -14.38
C THR A 36 12.06 -18.00 -15.49
N GLY A 37 12.59 -17.52 -16.61
CA GLY A 37 11.85 -17.31 -17.85
C GLY A 37 11.50 -15.85 -18.14
N PRO A 38 11.35 -15.51 -19.42
CA PRO A 38 11.01 -14.17 -19.84
C PRO A 38 9.57 -13.84 -19.42
N VAL A 39 9.41 -12.70 -18.75
CA VAL A 39 8.11 -12.17 -18.35
C VAL A 39 7.62 -11.21 -19.43
N HIS A 40 6.90 -11.72 -20.41
CA HIS A 40 6.47 -10.93 -21.55
C HIS A 40 4.97 -11.06 -21.77
N ALA A 41 4.22 -9.99 -21.52
CA ALA A 41 2.76 -10.00 -21.68
C ALA A 41 2.21 -8.66 -22.24
N PRO A 42 2.81 -8.07 -23.32
CA PRO A 42 2.41 -6.76 -23.80
C PRO A 42 0.93 -6.70 -24.23
N GLY A 43 0.44 -7.75 -24.87
CA GLY A 43 -0.96 -7.84 -25.29
C GLY A 43 -1.94 -7.91 -24.11
N ALA A 44 -1.56 -8.57 -23.01
CA ALA A 44 -2.36 -8.62 -21.78
C ALA A 44 -2.38 -7.26 -21.08
N VAL A 45 -1.24 -6.56 -21.00
CA VAL A 45 -1.17 -5.21 -20.41
C VAL A 45 -2.06 -4.23 -21.15
N LEU A 46 -2.02 -4.23 -22.50
CA LEU A 46 -2.82 -3.32 -23.31
C LEU A 46 -4.33 -3.51 -23.14
N LYS A 47 -4.78 -4.74 -22.91
CA LYS A 47 -6.19 -5.10 -22.75
C LYS A 47 -6.69 -5.02 -21.32
N ALA A 48 -5.81 -4.99 -20.33
CA ALA A 48 -6.21 -5.02 -18.94
C ALA A 48 -6.97 -3.75 -18.55
N ASP A 49 -8.00 -3.92 -17.72
CA ASP A 49 -8.60 -2.81 -17.00
C ASP A 49 -7.61 -2.28 -15.97
N PRO A 50 -7.24 -0.98 -16.01
CA PRO A 50 -6.31 -0.40 -15.04
C PRO A 50 -6.83 -0.44 -13.60
N TRP A 51 -8.14 -0.50 -13.40
CA TRP A 51 -8.79 -0.59 -12.09
C TRP A 51 -9.22 -2.02 -11.74
N GLY A 52 -8.99 -2.97 -12.67
CA GLY A 52 -9.44 -4.36 -12.54
C GLY A 52 -8.55 -5.23 -11.66
N GLU A 53 -9.14 -6.32 -11.20
CA GLU A 53 -8.54 -7.31 -10.28
C GLU A 53 -7.19 -7.85 -10.77
N ASP A 54 -7.06 -8.12 -12.07
CA ASP A 54 -5.88 -8.76 -12.64
C ASP A 54 -4.66 -7.82 -12.64
N LEU A 55 -4.84 -6.57 -13.12
CA LEU A 55 -3.76 -5.59 -13.17
C LEU A 55 -3.34 -5.17 -11.76
N GLN A 56 -4.31 -4.92 -10.88
CA GLN A 56 -4.03 -4.45 -9.53
C GLN A 56 -3.34 -5.54 -8.68
N LEU A 57 -3.74 -6.81 -8.81
CA LEU A 57 -3.01 -7.89 -8.15
C LEU A 57 -1.59 -8.04 -8.73
N ALA A 58 -1.43 -8.02 -10.06
CA ALA A 58 -0.11 -8.13 -10.69
C ALA A 58 0.85 -7.01 -10.24
N LEU A 59 0.36 -5.77 -10.13
CA LEU A 59 1.13 -4.65 -9.58
C LEU A 59 1.49 -4.86 -8.11
N TYR A 60 0.52 -5.25 -7.27
CA TYR A 60 0.77 -5.53 -5.86
C TYR A 60 1.88 -6.56 -5.66
N LEU A 61 1.81 -7.69 -6.39
CA LEU A 61 2.82 -8.76 -6.31
C LEU A 61 4.23 -8.23 -6.64
N LEU A 62 4.35 -7.36 -7.64
CA LEU A 62 5.65 -6.81 -8.04
C LEU A 62 6.14 -5.70 -7.10
N TYR A 63 5.23 -4.93 -6.52
CA TYR A 63 5.60 -3.93 -5.50
C TYR A 63 6.02 -4.58 -4.19
N GLU A 64 5.36 -5.67 -3.78
CA GLU A 64 5.67 -6.35 -2.54
C GLU A 64 7.11 -6.87 -2.49
N LEU A 65 7.72 -7.17 -3.64
CA LEU A 65 9.13 -7.54 -3.73
C LEU A 65 10.10 -6.47 -3.17
N HIS A 66 9.67 -5.21 -3.13
CA HIS A 66 10.46 -4.09 -2.57
C HIS A 66 10.19 -3.83 -1.08
N TYR A 67 9.38 -4.65 -0.43
CA TYR A 67 9.06 -4.56 0.99
C TYR A 67 9.47 -5.84 1.71
N ARG A 68 8.53 -6.72 2.01
CA ARG A 68 8.80 -7.97 2.72
C ARG A 68 8.94 -9.18 1.80
N GLY A 69 8.64 -9.03 0.51
CA GLY A 69 8.64 -10.11 -0.46
C GLY A 69 7.58 -11.17 -0.16
N PHE A 70 7.82 -12.40 -0.61
CA PHE A 70 6.95 -13.55 -0.39
C PHE A 70 7.78 -14.74 0.08
N GLU A 71 7.20 -15.61 0.93
CA GLU A 71 7.91 -16.78 1.49
C GLU A 71 8.56 -17.65 0.42
N GLU A 72 7.89 -17.85 -0.72
CA GLU A 72 8.34 -18.73 -1.79
C GLU A 72 9.28 -18.06 -2.81
N VAL A 73 9.55 -16.74 -2.64
CA VAL A 73 10.28 -15.95 -3.63
C VAL A 73 11.63 -15.49 -3.08
N ARG A 74 12.70 -15.76 -3.83
CA ARG A 74 14.04 -15.33 -3.41
C ARG A 74 14.20 -13.81 -3.52
N ASP A 75 14.85 -13.18 -2.57
CA ASP A 75 15.08 -11.73 -2.48
C ASP A 75 15.72 -11.13 -3.75
N VAL A 76 16.57 -11.88 -4.43
CA VAL A 76 17.21 -11.45 -5.68
C VAL A 76 16.21 -11.09 -6.79
N ARG A 77 14.95 -11.56 -6.69
CA ARG A 77 13.89 -11.24 -7.65
C ARG A 77 13.40 -9.79 -7.57
N GLU A 78 13.70 -9.08 -6.48
CA GLU A 78 13.38 -7.67 -6.31
C GLU A 78 13.85 -6.81 -7.51
N TRP A 79 15.04 -7.10 -8.02
CA TRP A 79 15.69 -6.32 -9.08
C TRP A 79 15.74 -7.06 -10.42
N ASP A 80 14.89 -8.06 -10.62
CA ASP A 80 14.82 -8.80 -11.88
C ASP A 80 14.39 -7.88 -13.03
N PRO A 81 15.21 -7.72 -14.09
CA PRO A 81 14.94 -6.77 -15.17
C PRO A 81 13.66 -7.06 -15.96
N ASP A 82 13.27 -8.32 -16.08
CA ASP A 82 12.06 -8.70 -16.83
C ASP A 82 10.80 -8.38 -16.02
N LEU A 83 10.82 -8.63 -14.69
CA LEU A 83 9.75 -8.21 -13.79
C LEU A 83 9.62 -6.69 -13.75
N LEU A 84 10.73 -5.96 -13.66
CA LEU A 84 10.74 -4.49 -13.66
C LEU A 84 10.19 -3.94 -14.98
N ARG A 85 10.49 -4.54 -16.12
CA ARG A 85 9.97 -4.13 -17.43
C ARG A 85 8.47 -4.35 -17.54
N LEU A 86 7.96 -5.50 -17.06
CA LEU A 86 6.52 -5.76 -17.02
C LEU A 86 5.81 -4.78 -16.10
N ARG A 87 6.36 -4.55 -14.89
CA ARG A 87 5.83 -3.57 -13.95
C ARG A 87 5.73 -2.17 -14.59
N GLN A 88 6.79 -1.70 -15.23
CA GLN A 88 6.80 -0.39 -15.91
C GLN A 88 5.66 -0.24 -16.92
N ALA A 89 5.36 -1.29 -17.68
CA ALA A 89 4.25 -1.25 -18.65
C ALA A 89 2.88 -1.14 -17.96
N MET A 90 2.66 -1.89 -16.87
CA MET A 90 1.43 -1.82 -16.07
C MET A 90 1.30 -0.49 -15.34
N GLU A 91 2.40 0.02 -14.77
CA GLU A 91 2.46 1.35 -14.14
C GLU A 91 2.09 2.47 -15.10
N ALA A 92 2.59 2.42 -16.33
CA ALA A 92 2.24 3.42 -17.35
C ALA A 92 0.72 3.44 -17.63
N ARG A 93 0.09 2.27 -17.69
CA ARG A 93 -1.36 2.14 -17.88
C ARG A 93 -2.14 2.66 -16.66
N PHE A 94 -1.75 2.26 -15.46
CA PHE A 94 -2.38 2.71 -14.21
C PHE A 94 -2.22 4.22 -14.01
N LEU A 95 -1.02 4.76 -14.20
CA LEU A 95 -0.76 6.20 -14.09
C LEU A 95 -1.53 7.03 -15.13
N HIS A 96 -1.70 6.48 -16.35
CA HIS A 96 -2.54 7.13 -17.36
C HIS A 96 -4.00 7.20 -16.90
N ALA A 97 -4.55 6.13 -16.37
CA ALA A 97 -5.91 6.10 -15.84
C ALA A 97 -6.08 7.06 -14.65
N LEU A 98 -5.14 7.07 -13.69
CA LEU A 98 -5.15 8.02 -12.58
C LEU A 98 -5.19 9.49 -13.05
N ARG A 99 -4.42 9.81 -14.09
CA ARG A 99 -4.41 11.17 -14.65
C ARG A 99 -5.70 11.52 -15.38
N ALA A 100 -6.36 10.54 -15.97
CA ALA A 100 -7.63 10.76 -16.66
C ALA A 100 -8.80 11.07 -15.71
N GLU A 101 -8.71 10.65 -14.45
CA GLU A 101 -9.68 10.97 -13.38
C GLU A 101 -9.49 12.39 -12.79
N LEU A 102 -8.36 13.03 -13.07
CA LEU A 102 -8.13 14.37 -12.55
C LEU A 102 -8.91 15.40 -13.36
N SER A 103 -9.70 16.22 -12.67
CA SER A 103 -10.25 17.47 -13.19
C SER A 103 -9.15 18.55 -13.29
N ASP A 104 -9.54 19.78 -13.60
CA ASP A 104 -8.61 20.92 -13.65
C ASP A 104 -7.75 21.00 -12.39
N ALA A 105 -6.44 21.12 -12.60
CA ALA A 105 -5.51 21.21 -11.50
C ALA A 105 -5.74 22.48 -10.67
N PRO A 106 -5.75 22.40 -9.34
CA PRO A 106 -5.84 23.57 -8.48
C PRO A 106 -4.63 24.50 -8.71
N ARG A 107 -4.85 25.80 -8.56
CA ARG A 107 -3.82 26.83 -8.83
C ARG A 107 -2.79 26.95 -7.71
N SER A 108 -3.17 26.53 -6.51
CA SER A 108 -2.27 26.56 -5.34
C SER A 108 -2.50 25.33 -4.44
N VAL A 109 -1.58 25.13 -3.52
CA VAL A 109 -1.69 24.09 -2.48
C VAL A 109 -2.88 24.38 -1.55
N GLU A 110 -3.06 25.65 -1.19
CA GLU A 110 -4.17 26.11 -0.35
C GLU A 110 -5.52 25.82 -1.00
N GLU A 111 -5.65 26.10 -2.30
CA GLU A 111 -6.87 25.80 -3.07
C GLU A 111 -7.14 24.30 -3.13
N ALA A 112 -6.10 23.45 -3.24
CA ALA A 112 -6.24 22.00 -3.23
C ALA A 112 -6.69 21.46 -1.87
N PHE A 113 -6.17 21.99 -0.78
CA PHE A 113 -6.44 21.50 0.57
C PHE A 113 -7.69 22.10 1.22
N ALA A 114 -8.14 23.29 0.81
CA ALA A 114 -9.30 23.95 1.42
C ALA A 114 -10.55 23.04 1.52
N PRO A 115 -10.98 22.31 0.47
CA PRO A 115 -12.13 21.42 0.58
C PRO A 115 -11.86 20.19 1.46
N LEU A 116 -10.61 19.74 1.60
CA LEU A 116 -10.25 18.57 2.41
C LEU A 116 -10.22 18.87 3.91
N LEU A 117 -10.07 20.13 4.28
CA LEU A 117 -10.06 20.57 5.68
C LEU A 117 -11.47 20.75 6.26
N VAL A 118 -12.50 20.65 5.45
CA VAL A 118 -13.90 20.77 5.85
C VAL A 118 -14.55 19.40 5.86
N GLU A 119 -14.95 18.93 7.05
CA GLU A 119 -15.69 17.69 7.15
C GLU A 119 -17.10 17.88 6.55
N PRO A 120 -17.59 16.93 5.72
CA PRO A 120 -18.95 16.99 5.19
C PRO A 120 -19.99 17.05 6.30
N VAL A 121 -21.02 17.87 6.12
CA VAL A 121 -22.15 17.97 7.07
C VAL A 121 -23.00 16.69 7.03
N ASP A 122 -23.20 16.14 5.83
CA ASP A 122 -23.87 14.86 5.63
C ASP A 122 -22.83 13.72 5.72
N LEU A 123 -23.01 12.86 6.70
CA LEU A 123 -22.16 11.70 6.96
C LEU A 123 -22.85 10.36 6.58
N SER A 124 -23.98 10.39 5.88
CA SER A 124 -24.75 9.20 5.50
C SER A 124 -23.92 8.16 4.75
N ASP A 125 -22.97 8.61 3.91
CA ASP A 125 -22.05 7.74 3.16
C ASP A 125 -20.75 7.44 3.91
N SER A 126 -20.59 7.93 5.14
CA SER A 126 -19.37 7.71 5.93
C SER A 126 -19.40 6.36 6.62
N LEU A 127 -18.50 5.45 6.21
CA LEU A 127 -18.35 4.15 6.84
C LEU A 127 -18.01 4.26 8.34
N SER A 128 -17.14 5.20 8.71
CA SER A 128 -16.77 5.40 10.12
C SER A 128 -17.94 5.91 10.97
N HIS A 129 -18.81 6.75 10.40
CA HIS A 129 -20.03 7.18 11.07
C HIS A 129 -21.02 6.03 11.25
N ARG A 130 -21.20 5.23 10.21
CA ARG A 130 -22.07 4.05 10.29
C ARG A 130 -21.58 3.04 11.33
N LEU A 131 -20.28 2.76 11.37
CA LEU A 131 -19.69 1.85 12.36
C LEU A 131 -19.84 2.40 13.79
N GLU A 132 -19.67 3.71 14.01
CA GLU A 132 -19.87 4.36 15.32
C GLU A 132 -21.32 4.28 15.81
N THR A 133 -22.32 4.39 14.92
CA THR A 133 -23.73 4.58 15.29
C THR A 133 -24.58 3.32 15.21
N GLU A 134 -24.32 2.46 14.24
CA GLU A 134 -25.14 1.30 13.87
C GLU A 134 -24.29 0.05 13.60
N GLY A 135 -22.96 0.13 13.81
CA GLY A 135 -22.03 -0.92 13.47
C GLY A 135 -22.18 -2.17 14.33
N GLU A 136 -22.05 -3.33 13.71
CA GLU A 136 -21.94 -4.61 14.38
C GLU A 136 -20.49 -5.10 14.34
N LEU A 137 -20.07 -5.89 15.33
CA LEU A 137 -18.69 -6.37 15.45
C LEU A 137 -18.16 -7.06 14.19
N TRP A 138 -19.00 -7.81 13.46
CA TRP A 138 -18.58 -8.48 12.22
C TRP A 138 -18.23 -7.46 11.11
N GLN A 139 -18.91 -6.30 11.07
CA GLN A 139 -18.62 -5.23 10.11
C GLN A 139 -17.28 -4.56 10.44
N LEU A 140 -17.01 -4.33 11.72
CA LEU A 140 -15.72 -3.83 12.17
C LEU A 140 -14.59 -4.82 11.83
N ARG A 141 -14.80 -6.12 12.06
CA ARG A 141 -13.83 -7.16 11.67
C ARG A 141 -13.57 -7.17 10.17
N GLU A 142 -14.61 -7.09 9.33
CA GLU A 142 -14.46 -7.02 7.87
C GLU A 142 -13.69 -5.76 7.45
N TYR A 143 -14.02 -4.61 8.01
CA TYR A 143 -13.30 -3.37 7.79
C TYR A 143 -11.81 -3.52 8.13
N VAL A 144 -11.47 -4.05 9.30
CA VAL A 144 -10.09 -4.23 9.75
C VAL A 144 -9.35 -5.24 8.86
N VAL A 145 -9.99 -6.33 8.45
CA VAL A 145 -9.43 -7.29 7.47
C VAL A 145 -9.04 -6.58 6.17
N LEU A 146 -9.94 -5.82 5.58
CA LEU A 146 -9.67 -5.09 4.34
C LEU A 146 -8.58 -4.02 4.53
N ARG A 147 -8.59 -3.30 5.64
CA ARG A 147 -7.61 -2.26 5.93
C ARG A 147 -6.22 -2.80 6.31
N SER A 148 -6.09 -4.08 6.63
CA SER A 148 -4.83 -4.68 7.07
C SER A 148 -3.71 -4.56 6.04
N LEU A 149 -4.01 -4.63 4.73
CA LEU A 149 -3.01 -4.48 3.66
C LEU A 149 -2.43 -3.07 3.58
N TYR A 150 -3.17 -2.08 4.05
CA TYR A 150 -2.69 -0.70 4.17
C TYR A 150 -1.94 -0.52 5.50
N HIS A 151 -2.61 -0.73 6.64
CA HIS A 151 -2.08 -0.36 7.96
C HIS A 151 -0.88 -1.21 8.41
N LEU A 152 -0.80 -2.49 8.04
CA LEU A 152 0.38 -3.30 8.34
C LEU A 152 1.60 -2.93 7.48
N LYS A 153 1.42 -2.10 6.45
CA LYS A 153 2.47 -1.55 5.59
C LYS A 153 2.71 -0.04 5.81
N GLU A 154 1.93 0.57 6.67
CA GLU A 154 2.05 1.99 7.00
C GLU A 154 3.37 2.22 7.79
N ALA A 155 4.24 3.09 7.48
CA ALA A 155 4.36 4.13 6.49
C ALA A 155 5.45 3.77 5.42
N ASP A 156 5.79 2.48 5.29
CA ASP A 156 6.88 2.01 4.43
C ASP A 156 6.87 2.61 3.00
N PRO A 157 5.72 2.72 2.29
CA PRO A 157 5.72 3.32 0.96
C PRO A 157 6.09 4.79 0.94
N HIS A 158 5.78 5.53 2.00
CA HIS A 158 6.06 6.96 2.12
C HIS A 158 7.53 7.23 2.43
N ALA A 159 8.19 6.34 3.19
CA ALA A 159 9.61 6.44 3.52
C ALA A 159 10.52 6.53 2.28
N TRP A 160 10.11 5.96 1.14
CA TRP A 160 10.85 6.04 -0.11
C TRP A 160 11.09 7.48 -0.62
N VAL A 161 10.28 8.46 -0.20
CA VAL A 161 10.46 9.85 -0.64
C VAL A 161 11.57 10.57 0.11
N ILE A 162 11.93 10.14 1.31
CA ILE A 162 12.91 10.82 2.18
C ILE A 162 14.23 11.12 1.47
N PRO A 163 14.89 10.15 0.79
CA PRO A 163 16.15 10.43 0.09
C PRO A 163 15.98 11.35 -1.12
N ARG A 164 14.75 11.61 -1.58
CA ARG A 164 14.43 12.40 -2.78
C ARG A 164 14.01 13.84 -2.47
N LEU A 165 13.88 14.17 -1.19
CA LEU A 165 13.56 15.50 -0.68
C LEU A 165 14.84 16.17 -0.12
N THR A 166 14.77 17.50 0.02
CA THR A 166 15.84 18.33 0.60
C THR A 166 15.27 19.39 1.53
N GLY A 167 16.11 19.94 2.42
CA GLY A 167 15.77 21.07 3.27
C GLY A 167 14.51 20.85 4.13
N ARG A 168 13.68 21.86 4.18
CA ARG A 168 12.46 21.86 5.02
C ARG A 168 11.48 20.73 4.69
N ALA A 169 11.28 20.42 3.41
CA ALA A 169 10.38 19.35 2.99
C ALA A 169 10.87 17.97 3.49
N LYS A 170 12.16 17.70 3.43
CA LYS A 170 12.75 16.48 3.99
C LYS A 170 12.55 16.43 5.52
N ALA A 171 12.85 17.52 6.21
CA ALA A 171 12.73 17.56 7.67
C ALA A 171 11.29 17.32 8.13
N ALA A 172 10.30 17.94 7.46
CA ALA A 172 8.88 17.74 7.76
C ALA A 172 8.45 16.28 7.51
N MET A 173 8.86 15.70 6.37
CA MET A 173 8.53 14.29 6.05
C MET A 173 9.13 13.33 7.07
N VAL A 174 10.38 13.53 7.47
CA VAL A 174 11.03 12.70 8.50
C VAL A 174 10.35 12.84 9.86
N ALA A 175 9.82 14.02 10.20
CA ALA A 175 9.11 14.20 11.46
C ALA A 175 7.81 13.39 11.51
N ILE A 176 7.04 13.35 10.41
CA ILE A 176 5.82 12.53 10.32
C ILE A 176 6.19 11.05 10.35
N GLU A 177 7.14 10.62 9.53
CA GLU A 177 7.62 9.22 9.52
C GLU A 177 8.16 8.78 10.89
N TYR A 178 8.79 9.68 11.64
CA TYR A 178 9.25 9.39 12.99
C TYR A 178 8.07 9.04 13.93
N ASP A 179 6.94 9.75 13.81
CA ASP A 179 5.72 9.45 14.57
C ASP A 179 5.09 8.12 14.10
N GLU A 180 5.02 7.88 12.76
CA GLU A 180 4.51 6.63 12.19
C GLU A 180 5.30 5.40 12.67
N PHE A 181 6.61 5.54 12.78
CA PHE A 181 7.48 4.50 13.34
C PHE A 181 7.60 4.58 14.88
N GLY A 182 6.58 5.08 15.57
CA GLY A 182 6.42 5.03 17.00
C GLY A 182 7.41 5.89 17.80
N ALA A 183 7.96 6.94 17.20
CA ALA A 183 9.02 7.78 17.77
C ALA A 183 10.24 6.96 18.23
N GLY A 184 10.59 5.92 17.45
CA GLY A 184 11.68 5.00 17.77
C GLY A 184 11.33 3.90 18.78
N ARG A 185 10.06 3.74 19.11
CA ARG A 185 9.56 2.70 20.05
C ARG A 185 8.78 1.63 19.27
N ALA A 186 9.29 0.41 19.27
CA ALA A 186 8.71 -0.71 18.52
C ALA A 186 7.25 -1.02 18.92
N ASP A 187 6.90 -0.85 20.20
CA ASP A 187 5.57 -1.04 20.75
C ASP A 187 4.58 0.07 20.36
N ARG A 188 5.04 1.12 19.67
CA ARG A 188 4.23 2.26 19.22
C ARG A 188 4.24 2.49 17.73
N ILE A 189 4.87 1.62 16.97
CA ILE A 189 4.77 1.65 15.49
C ILE A 189 3.30 1.45 15.12
N HIS A 190 2.74 2.30 14.25
CA HIS A 190 1.33 2.26 13.88
C HIS A 190 0.92 0.88 13.34
N ALA A 191 1.76 0.24 12.51
CA ALA A 191 1.53 -1.13 12.05
C ALA A 191 1.47 -2.14 13.22
N THR A 192 2.26 -1.95 14.29
CA THR A 192 2.21 -2.82 15.49
C THR A 192 0.90 -2.60 16.25
N LEU A 193 0.50 -1.34 16.48
CA LEU A 193 -0.77 -1.03 17.13
C LEU A 193 -1.98 -1.57 16.35
N PHE A 194 -1.90 -1.56 15.02
CA PHE A 194 -2.94 -2.16 14.20
C PHE A 194 -2.96 -3.70 14.29
N ALA A 195 -1.79 -4.34 14.36
CA ALA A 195 -1.69 -5.77 14.61
C ALA A 195 -2.27 -6.18 15.97
N ASP A 196 -2.06 -5.36 17.00
CA ASP A 196 -2.65 -5.56 18.33
C ASP A 196 -4.18 -5.45 18.26
N LEU A 197 -4.72 -4.43 17.58
CA LEU A 197 -6.17 -4.31 17.32
C LEU A 197 -6.73 -5.53 16.58
N MET A 198 -6.02 -6.04 15.57
CA MET A 198 -6.44 -7.27 14.87
C MET A 198 -6.52 -8.45 15.84
N THR A 199 -5.55 -8.59 16.71
CA THR A 199 -5.52 -9.65 17.73
C THR A 199 -6.69 -9.53 18.72
N ASP A 200 -7.00 -8.30 19.18
CA ASP A 200 -8.13 -8.02 20.07
C ASP A 200 -9.49 -8.30 19.42
N LEU A 201 -9.54 -8.25 18.09
CA LEU A 201 -10.71 -8.61 17.29
C LEU A 201 -10.76 -10.09 16.86
N ASP A 202 -9.90 -10.96 17.41
CA ASP A 202 -9.76 -12.37 17.03
C ASP A 202 -9.40 -12.58 15.54
N LEU A 203 -8.63 -11.67 14.96
CA LEU A 203 -8.13 -11.74 13.57
C LEU A 203 -6.65 -12.13 13.56
N ASP A 204 -6.20 -12.77 12.48
CA ASP A 204 -4.79 -13.10 12.29
C ASP A 204 -4.00 -11.84 11.89
N PRO A 205 -3.07 -11.34 12.73
CA PRO A 205 -2.32 -10.11 12.47
C PRO A 205 -1.13 -10.31 11.51
N ALA A 206 -0.95 -11.49 10.93
CA ALA A 206 0.18 -11.75 10.05
C ALA A 206 0.12 -10.86 8.80
N TYR A 207 1.26 -10.24 8.46
CA TYR A 207 1.40 -9.35 7.32
C TYR A 207 0.97 -10.02 6.01
N GLY A 208 0.07 -9.36 5.27
CA GLY A 208 -0.45 -9.86 3.99
C GLY A 208 -1.39 -11.07 4.08
N ARG A 209 -1.78 -11.49 5.30
CA ARG A 209 -2.65 -12.65 5.55
C ARG A 209 -3.94 -12.63 4.72
N TYR A 210 -4.49 -11.45 4.51
CA TYR A 210 -5.77 -11.25 3.84
C TYR A 210 -5.66 -10.80 2.37
N LEU A 211 -4.49 -10.94 1.76
CA LEU A 211 -4.26 -10.52 0.36
C LEU A 211 -5.21 -11.23 -0.62
N GLU A 212 -5.54 -12.51 -0.39
CA GLU A 212 -6.46 -13.26 -1.24
C GLU A 212 -7.88 -12.64 -1.28
N GLN A 213 -8.29 -12.00 -0.19
CA GLN A 213 -9.62 -11.40 -0.05
C GLN A 213 -9.69 -9.93 -0.51
N ALA A 214 -8.53 -9.33 -0.82
CA ALA A 214 -8.44 -7.91 -1.13
C ALA A 214 -9.03 -7.58 -2.50
N PRO A 215 -10.09 -6.76 -2.60
CA PRO A 215 -10.66 -6.35 -3.89
C PRO A 215 -9.77 -5.34 -4.61
N ALA A 216 -9.95 -5.21 -5.93
CA ALA A 216 -9.16 -4.32 -6.77
C ALA A 216 -9.07 -2.86 -6.27
N PRO A 217 -10.14 -2.21 -5.77
CA PRO A 217 -10.04 -0.84 -5.25
C PRO A 217 -9.09 -0.70 -4.06
N LEU A 218 -9.05 -1.70 -3.19
CA LEU A 218 -8.12 -1.72 -2.06
C LEU A 218 -6.67 -1.90 -2.54
N LEU A 219 -6.45 -2.86 -3.46
CA LEU A 219 -5.13 -3.05 -4.07
C LEU A 219 -4.67 -1.78 -4.81
N ALA A 220 -5.57 -1.10 -5.54
CA ALA A 220 -5.27 0.15 -6.22
C ALA A 220 -4.80 1.25 -5.24
N THR A 221 -5.42 1.35 -4.07
CA THR A 221 -5.02 2.30 -3.03
C THR A 221 -3.60 2.03 -2.54
N VAL A 222 -3.27 0.78 -2.22
CA VAL A 222 -1.92 0.40 -1.77
C VAL A 222 -0.89 0.54 -2.90
N ASN A 223 -1.26 0.15 -4.12
CA ASN A 223 -0.41 0.27 -5.30
C ASN A 223 -0.12 1.72 -5.68
N LEU A 224 -1.07 2.64 -5.47
CA LEU A 224 -0.88 4.07 -5.68
C LEU A 224 0.29 4.61 -4.84
N MET A 225 0.35 4.25 -3.57
CA MET A 225 1.43 4.67 -2.68
C MET A 225 2.78 4.11 -3.14
N SER A 226 2.83 2.83 -3.52
CA SER A 226 4.05 2.19 -4.04
C SER A 226 4.50 2.81 -5.37
N LEU A 227 3.54 3.08 -6.29
CA LEU A 227 3.82 3.78 -7.55
C LEU A 227 4.47 5.15 -7.29
N PHE A 228 3.89 5.93 -6.38
CA PHE A 228 4.42 7.26 -6.07
C PHE A 228 5.75 7.19 -5.31
N GLY A 229 5.88 6.24 -4.38
CA GLY A 229 7.05 6.03 -3.55
C GLY A 229 8.27 5.58 -4.35
N LEU A 230 8.13 4.61 -5.24
CA LEU A 230 9.24 4.04 -6.00
C LEU A 230 9.72 4.94 -7.16
N HIS A 231 8.91 5.91 -7.59
CA HIS A 231 9.27 6.79 -8.70
C HIS A 231 9.68 8.20 -8.25
N ARG A 232 10.96 8.56 -8.41
CA ARG A 232 11.47 9.91 -8.10
C ARG A 232 10.68 11.01 -8.81
N ALA A 233 10.20 10.78 -10.02
CA ALA A 233 9.42 11.74 -10.79
C ALA A 233 8.06 12.04 -10.14
N LEU A 234 7.54 11.14 -9.31
CA LEU A 234 6.25 11.25 -8.63
C LEU A 234 6.38 11.65 -7.14
N ARG A 235 7.58 12.08 -6.69
CA ARG A 235 7.81 12.46 -5.28
C ARG A 235 6.85 13.53 -4.76
N GLY A 236 6.43 14.47 -5.62
CA GLY A 236 5.44 15.48 -5.26
C GLY A 236 4.05 14.89 -5.08
N ALA A 237 3.67 13.93 -5.93
CA ALA A 237 2.41 13.19 -5.79
C ALA A 237 2.37 12.38 -4.50
N LEU A 238 3.48 11.74 -4.10
CA LEU A 238 3.56 11.03 -2.83
C LEU A 238 3.36 11.96 -1.63
N VAL A 239 4.06 13.10 -1.61
CA VAL A 239 3.93 14.09 -0.53
C VAL A 239 2.49 14.63 -0.45
N GLY A 240 1.89 14.95 -1.60
CA GLY A 240 0.51 15.44 -1.66
C GLY A 240 -0.50 14.38 -1.21
N HIS A 241 -0.31 13.13 -1.63
CA HIS A 241 -1.14 12.00 -1.19
C HIS A 241 -1.06 11.81 0.33
N PHE A 242 0.14 11.76 0.87
CA PHE A 242 0.32 11.58 2.32
C PHE A 242 -0.29 12.73 3.11
N ALA A 243 -0.02 13.98 2.71
CA ALA A 243 -0.65 15.14 3.33
C ALA A 243 -2.19 15.10 3.26
N CYS A 244 -2.76 14.62 2.14
CA CYS A 244 -4.20 14.42 2.02
C CYS A 244 -4.72 13.41 3.04
N VAL A 245 -4.05 12.27 3.19
CA VAL A 245 -4.39 11.24 4.18
C VAL A 245 -4.34 11.82 5.59
N GLU A 246 -3.27 12.53 5.94
CA GLU A 246 -3.09 13.12 7.27
C GLU A 246 -4.20 14.13 7.64
N VAL A 247 -4.57 15.00 6.71
CA VAL A 247 -5.61 16.03 7.01
C VAL A 247 -7.03 15.47 6.99
N THR A 248 -7.30 14.36 6.30
CA THR A 248 -8.65 13.81 6.15
C THR A 248 -8.95 12.62 7.08
N SER A 249 -7.93 11.94 7.61
CA SER A 249 -8.12 10.72 8.43
C SER A 249 -8.62 11.00 9.84
N SER A 250 -8.20 12.10 10.45
CA SER A 250 -8.43 12.40 11.88
C SER A 250 -9.91 12.34 12.34
N PRO A 251 -10.90 12.89 11.62
CA PRO A 251 -12.31 12.75 12.01
C PRO A 251 -12.80 11.30 11.95
N GLY A 252 -12.43 10.57 10.89
CA GLY A 252 -12.76 9.16 10.74
C GLY A 252 -12.15 8.28 11.83
N SER A 253 -10.87 8.50 12.15
CA SER A 253 -10.17 7.77 13.21
C SER A 253 -10.81 7.99 14.59
N ARG A 254 -11.25 9.24 14.90
CA ARG A 254 -11.98 9.51 16.15
C ARG A 254 -13.30 8.76 16.24
N ARG A 255 -14.02 8.58 15.13
CA ARG A 255 -15.25 7.77 15.10
C ARG A 255 -14.95 6.30 15.28
N MET A 256 -13.94 5.78 14.56
CA MET A 256 -13.53 4.39 14.68
C MET A 256 -13.08 4.02 16.11
N ALA A 257 -12.49 4.95 16.85
CA ALA A 257 -12.12 4.75 18.25
C ALA A 257 -13.31 4.64 19.21
N LYS A 258 -14.53 4.91 18.75
CA LYS A 258 -15.77 4.80 19.53
C LYS A 258 -16.66 3.64 19.04
N ALA A 259 -16.41 3.15 17.84
CA ALA A 259 -17.10 1.98 17.29
C ALA A 259 -16.66 0.69 18.00
#